data_accba4277f1d4b1889246a76a9656091
#
_entry.id   accba4277f1d4b1889246a76a9656091
#
_cell.length_a   1.000
_cell.length_b   1.000
_cell.length_c   1.000
_cell.angle_alpha   90.00
_cell.angle_beta   90.00
_cell.angle_gamma   90.00
#
_symmetry.space_group_name_H-M   'P 1'
#
loop_
_entity.id
_entity.type
_entity.pdbx_description
1 polymer ?
#
loop_
_entity_poly.entity_id
_entity_poly.type
_entity_poly.pdbx_seq_one_letter_code
_entity_poly.pdbx_strand_id
1 'polypeptide(L)'
;MSTTATRARILAEATRQLTELGYAAFTIAGVRDALGLSSGSMFHAFASKPALAAAVYVEGMADYQRAAITAITSADSADAALRAFIAAHLAWIEDHRALARYLFGSLPDEVMAEAARPLAEHNAQFFGVLDALYLRLSRAGLMAALDRSVAQALCIGPAQEYGRQWTRGLASIPPRKLTRALQAAALAALASTSSSTARTRRNTRRTERD
;
A
#
# COMPACT_ATOMS: atom_id res chain seq x y z
N MET A 1 7.81 26.11 21.31
CA MET A 1 7.23 25.40 20.14
C MET A 1 6.20 24.40 20.66
N SER A 2 5.05 24.23 19.98
CA SER A 2 4.02 23.25 20.38
C SER A 2 4.58 21.82 20.30
N THR A 3 4.17 20.94 21.20
CA THR A 3 4.52 19.50 21.21
C THR A 3 4.21 18.83 19.86
N THR A 4 3.10 19.20 19.23
CA THR A 4 2.69 18.73 17.90
C THR A 4 3.68 19.12 16.81
N ALA A 5 4.15 20.38 16.80
CA ALA A 5 5.13 20.86 15.82
C ALA A 5 6.49 20.15 15.99
N THR A 6 6.91 19.89 17.22
CA THR A 6 8.14 19.13 17.50
C THR A 6 8.02 17.69 17.02
N ARG A 7 6.90 17.03 17.27
CA ARG A 7 6.65 15.66 16.80
C ARG A 7 6.68 15.56 15.26
N ALA A 8 6.07 16.50 14.56
CA ALA A 8 6.09 16.54 13.10
C ALA A 8 7.52 16.71 12.53
N ARG A 9 8.34 17.56 13.14
CA ARG A 9 9.75 17.73 12.76
C ARG A 9 10.56 16.45 12.98
N ILE A 10 10.35 15.76 14.10
CA ILE A 10 11.00 14.49 14.38
C ILE A 10 10.64 13.46 13.34
N LEU A 11 9.36 13.32 12.97
CA LEU A 11 8.88 12.39 11.96
C LEU A 11 9.46 12.70 10.57
N ALA A 12 9.50 13.95 10.16
CA ALA A 12 10.08 14.35 8.88
C ALA A 12 11.57 13.97 8.79
N GLU A 13 12.34 14.28 9.84
CA GLU A 13 13.76 13.91 9.88
C GLU A 13 13.98 12.41 9.99
N ALA A 14 13.16 11.69 10.77
CA ALA A 14 13.20 10.24 10.85
C ALA A 14 12.88 9.58 9.50
N THR A 15 11.89 10.10 8.76
CA THR A 15 11.57 9.65 7.40
C THR A 15 12.78 9.80 6.49
N ARG A 16 13.42 10.96 6.49
CA ARG A 16 14.64 11.21 5.71
C ARG A 16 15.73 10.19 6.03
N GLN A 17 16.09 10.05 7.32
CA GLN A 17 17.15 9.12 7.73
C GLN A 17 16.80 7.65 7.45
N LEU A 18 15.57 7.21 7.73
CA LEU A 18 15.14 5.83 7.43
C LEU A 18 15.19 5.51 5.94
N THR A 19 14.81 6.44 5.09
CA THR A 19 14.80 6.23 3.64
C THR A 19 16.20 6.30 3.01
N GLU A 20 17.12 7.07 3.58
CA GLU A 20 18.51 7.20 3.12
C GLU A 20 19.40 6.08 3.67
N LEU A 21 19.36 5.84 4.99
CA LEU A 21 20.29 4.96 5.70
C LEU A 21 19.75 3.53 5.87
N GLY A 22 18.44 3.35 5.82
CA GLY A 22 17.76 2.12 6.20
C GLY A 22 17.67 1.94 7.72
N TYR A 23 16.82 1.00 8.16
CA TYR A 23 16.54 0.79 9.57
C TYR A 23 17.79 0.41 10.39
N ALA A 24 18.69 -0.40 9.84
CA ALA A 24 19.87 -0.86 10.58
C ALA A 24 20.74 0.30 11.06
N ALA A 25 21.04 1.26 10.18
CA ALA A 25 21.91 2.41 10.48
C ALA A 25 21.17 3.60 11.11
N PHE A 26 19.83 3.63 11.02
CA PHE A 26 18.99 4.65 11.65
C PHE A 26 19.09 4.62 13.17
N THR A 27 19.18 5.81 13.82
CA THR A 27 19.23 5.93 15.29
C THR A 27 18.41 7.12 15.78
N ILE A 28 17.83 6.97 17.00
CA ILE A 28 17.18 8.11 17.69
C ILE A 28 18.15 9.26 17.93
N ALA A 29 19.41 8.93 18.28
CA ALA A 29 20.44 9.94 18.51
C ALA A 29 20.71 10.76 17.25
N GLY A 30 20.80 10.12 16.08
CA GLY A 30 20.98 10.81 14.80
C GLY A 30 19.85 11.81 14.50
N VAL A 31 18.58 11.44 14.76
CA VAL A 31 17.46 12.37 14.59
C VAL A 31 17.50 13.51 15.62
N ARG A 32 17.78 13.19 16.88
CA ARG A 32 17.92 14.18 17.94
C ARG A 32 19.00 15.23 17.60
N ASP A 33 20.16 14.77 17.19
CA ASP A 33 21.33 15.63 16.93
C ASP A 33 21.11 16.49 15.69
N ALA A 34 20.50 15.94 14.63
CA ALA A 34 20.14 16.70 13.43
C ALA A 34 19.14 17.83 13.71
N LEU A 35 18.27 17.67 14.70
CA LEU A 35 17.27 18.65 15.06
C LEU A 35 17.67 19.57 16.23
N GLY A 36 18.82 19.34 16.86
CA GLY A 36 19.28 20.06 18.04
C GLY A 36 18.36 19.90 19.26
N LEU A 37 17.75 18.71 19.42
CA LEU A 37 16.79 18.44 20.51
C LEU A 37 17.51 17.88 21.74
N SER A 38 16.94 18.16 22.94
CA SER A 38 17.34 17.45 24.14
C SER A 38 16.87 16.01 24.14
N SER A 39 17.60 15.12 24.85
CA SER A 39 17.18 13.73 25.02
C SER A 39 15.79 13.62 25.65
N GLY A 40 15.46 14.47 26.62
CA GLY A 40 14.12 14.52 27.23
C GLY A 40 13.02 14.80 26.23
N SER A 41 13.20 15.81 25.35
CA SER A 41 12.23 16.15 24.31
C SER A 41 12.04 15.02 23.30
N MET A 42 13.14 14.33 22.96
CA MET A 42 13.10 13.21 22.02
C MET A 42 12.34 12.01 22.60
N PHE A 43 12.70 11.56 23.80
CA PHE A 43 12.05 10.43 24.44
C PHE A 43 10.62 10.70 24.90
N HIS A 44 10.27 11.98 25.16
CA HIS A 44 8.86 12.35 25.39
C HIS A 44 8.02 12.17 24.12
N ALA A 45 8.58 12.41 22.95
CA ALA A 45 7.87 12.25 21.66
C ALA A 45 7.83 10.80 21.19
N PHE A 46 8.92 10.04 21.34
CA PHE A 46 9.06 8.65 20.91
C PHE A 46 9.93 7.85 21.88
N ALA A 47 9.34 6.80 22.47
CA ALA A 47 9.97 6.04 23.54
C ALA A 47 11.15 5.17 23.06
N SER A 48 11.16 4.74 21.80
CA SER A 48 12.15 3.80 21.25
C SER A 48 12.38 3.99 19.75
N LYS A 49 13.49 3.41 19.25
CA LYS A 49 13.78 3.36 17.81
C LYS A 49 12.69 2.64 17.03
N PRO A 50 12.18 1.44 17.45
CA PRO A 50 11.06 0.80 16.79
C PRO A 50 9.79 1.67 16.78
N ALA A 51 9.46 2.33 17.88
CA ALA A 51 8.27 3.21 17.97
C ALA A 51 8.36 4.39 16.99
N LEU A 52 9.53 5.01 16.83
CA LEU A 52 9.74 6.09 15.86
C LEU A 52 9.65 5.57 14.42
N ALA A 53 10.29 4.45 14.12
CA ALA A 53 10.24 3.83 12.81
C ALA A 53 8.82 3.36 12.44
N ALA A 54 8.08 2.79 13.40
CA ALA A 54 6.67 2.43 13.23
C ALA A 54 5.79 3.64 12.95
N ALA A 55 6.01 4.77 13.60
CA ALA A 55 5.26 5.98 13.35
C ALA A 55 5.49 6.51 11.91
N VAL A 56 6.72 6.45 11.40
CA VAL A 56 7.02 6.77 9.99
C VAL A 56 6.28 5.81 9.06
N TYR A 57 6.28 4.50 9.37
CA TYR A 57 5.57 3.50 8.59
C TYR A 57 4.06 3.77 8.55
N VAL A 58 3.44 4.00 9.70
CA VAL A 58 1.99 4.25 9.83
C VAL A 58 1.58 5.52 9.08
N GLU A 59 2.32 6.61 9.22
CA GLU A 59 2.00 7.87 8.51
C GLU A 59 2.19 7.73 6.99
N GLY A 60 3.25 7.06 6.55
CA GLY A 60 3.46 6.79 5.14
C GLY A 60 2.38 5.89 4.54
N MET A 61 1.95 4.84 5.28
CA MET A 61 0.84 3.98 4.85
C MET A 61 -0.48 4.74 4.82
N ALA A 62 -0.76 5.59 5.80
CA ALA A 62 -1.96 6.41 5.82
C ALA A 62 -2.01 7.39 4.62
N ASP A 63 -0.88 7.96 4.24
CA ASP A 63 -0.78 8.82 3.06
C ASP A 63 -1.05 8.05 1.76
N TYR A 64 -0.39 6.90 1.58
CA TYR A 64 -0.64 6.00 0.45
C TYR A 64 -2.11 5.57 0.37
N GLN A 65 -2.69 5.11 1.48
CA GLN A 65 -4.08 4.65 1.53
C GLN A 65 -5.07 5.77 1.21
N ARG A 66 -4.82 6.99 1.65
CA ARG A 66 -5.63 8.17 1.33
C ARG A 66 -5.64 8.45 -0.17
N ALA A 67 -4.49 8.40 -0.84
CA ALA A 67 -4.39 8.57 -2.29
C ALA A 67 -5.19 7.47 -3.03
N ALA A 68 -5.06 6.22 -2.60
CA ALA A 68 -5.78 5.09 -3.17
C ALA A 68 -7.31 5.19 -2.95
N ILE A 69 -7.75 5.52 -1.73
CA ILE A 69 -9.17 5.72 -1.40
C ILE A 69 -9.77 6.81 -2.29
N THR A 70 -9.10 7.97 -2.39
CA THR A 70 -9.56 9.08 -3.24
C THR A 70 -9.72 8.63 -4.68
N ALA A 71 -8.74 7.92 -5.24
CA ALA A 71 -8.81 7.44 -6.61
C ALA A 71 -9.97 6.46 -6.85
N ILE A 72 -10.20 5.52 -5.92
CA ILE A 72 -11.28 4.52 -6.02
C ILE A 72 -12.65 5.18 -5.91
N THR A 73 -12.82 6.10 -4.96
CA THR A 73 -14.13 6.68 -4.63
C THR A 73 -14.58 7.78 -5.60
N SER A 74 -13.62 8.42 -6.30
CA SER A 74 -13.92 9.44 -7.30
C SER A 74 -14.32 8.88 -8.67
N ALA A 75 -14.29 7.55 -8.85
CA ALA A 75 -14.57 6.93 -10.14
C ALA A 75 -16.00 6.45 -10.27
N ASP A 76 -16.66 6.75 -11.40
CA ASP A 76 -18.07 6.50 -11.64
C ASP A 76 -18.40 5.01 -11.90
N SER A 77 -17.47 4.23 -12.44
CA SER A 77 -17.66 2.81 -12.75
C SER A 77 -16.66 1.91 -12.02
N ALA A 78 -16.96 0.61 -11.94
CA ALA A 78 -16.06 -0.36 -11.31
C ALA A 78 -14.74 -0.52 -12.10
N ASP A 79 -14.80 -0.55 -13.42
CA ASP A 79 -13.61 -0.57 -14.29
C ASP A 79 -12.77 0.69 -14.11
N ALA A 80 -13.39 1.86 -14.14
CA ALA A 80 -12.70 3.13 -13.92
C ALA A 80 -12.05 3.20 -12.53
N ALA A 81 -12.73 2.71 -11.49
CA ALA A 81 -12.20 2.67 -10.12
C ALA A 81 -10.96 1.77 -9.99
N LEU A 82 -10.98 0.59 -10.60
CA LEU A 82 -9.80 -0.29 -10.63
C LEU A 82 -8.64 0.36 -11.38
N ARG A 83 -8.91 0.96 -12.54
CA ARG A 83 -7.87 1.69 -13.31
C ARG A 83 -7.29 2.86 -12.52
N ALA A 84 -8.15 3.63 -11.86
CA ALA A 84 -7.73 4.76 -11.03
C ALA A 84 -6.88 4.29 -9.84
N PHE A 85 -7.27 3.19 -9.18
CA PHE A 85 -6.48 2.60 -8.10
C PHE A 85 -5.08 2.19 -8.56
N ILE A 86 -4.96 1.46 -9.68
CA ILE A 86 -3.66 1.05 -10.22
C ILE A 86 -2.82 2.28 -10.62
N ALA A 87 -3.44 3.29 -11.24
CA ALA A 87 -2.75 4.52 -11.61
C ALA A 87 -2.23 5.29 -10.38
N ALA A 88 -3.08 5.45 -9.35
CA ALA A 88 -2.72 6.12 -8.10
C ALA A 88 -1.58 5.38 -7.36
N HIS A 89 -1.64 4.04 -7.33
CA HIS A 89 -0.59 3.21 -6.74
C HIS A 89 0.77 3.43 -7.40
N LEU A 90 0.82 3.36 -8.73
CA LEU A 90 2.07 3.53 -9.48
C LEU A 90 2.58 4.98 -9.40
N ALA A 91 1.67 5.95 -9.43
CA ALA A 91 2.00 7.35 -9.28
C ALA A 91 2.59 7.64 -7.90
N TRP A 92 1.95 7.12 -6.83
CA TRP A 92 2.43 7.32 -5.46
C TRP A 92 3.82 6.70 -5.25
N ILE A 93 4.06 5.49 -5.77
CA ILE A 93 5.39 4.85 -5.72
C ILE A 93 6.45 5.70 -6.42
N GLU A 94 6.12 6.26 -7.58
CA GLU A 94 7.07 7.07 -8.36
C GLU A 94 7.40 8.39 -7.64
N ASP A 95 6.39 9.06 -7.08
CA ASP A 95 6.55 10.32 -6.35
C ASP A 95 7.28 10.15 -5.01
N HIS A 96 7.12 8.98 -4.37
CA HIS A 96 7.64 8.69 -3.04
C HIS A 96 8.64 7.52 -3.04
N ARG A 97 9.51 7.42 -4.07
CA ARG A 97 10.36 6.24 -4.31
C ARG A 97 11.07 5.71 -3.07
N ALA A 98 11.71 6.59 -2.32
CA ALA A 98 12.49 6.20 -1.14
C ALA A 98 11.58 5.70 0.00
N LEU A 99 10.46 6.39 0.23
CA LEU A 99 9.45 5.99 1.22
C LEU A 99 8.76 4.69 0.80
N ALA A 100 8.39 4.54 -0.47
CA ALA A 100 7.80 3.31 -1.01
C ALA A 100 8.71 2.10 -0.83
N ARG A 101 10.04 2.27 -1.01
CA ARG A 101 11.01 1.22 -0.71
C ARG A 101 11.00 0.81 0.75
N TYR A 102 10.84 1.75 1.68
CA TYR A 102 10.71 1.48 3.10
C TYR A 102 9.38 0.79 3.42
N LEU A 103 8.25 1.33 2.97
CA LEU A 103 6.92 0.82 3.29
C LEU A 103 6.61 -0.57 2.70
N PHE A 104 7.07 -0.83 1.47
CA PHE A 104 6.82 -2.10 0.77
C PHE A 104 8.01 -3.06 0.85
N GLY A 105 8.97 -2.75 1.70
CA GLY A 105 10.08 -3.64 2.05
C GLY A 105 9.76 -4.57 3.21
N SER A 106 10.75 -5.38 3.60
CA SER A 106 10.67 -6.17 4.83
C SER A 106 11.13 -5.30 6.00
N LEU A 107 10.27 -5.12 6.98
CA LEU A 107 10.57 -4.40 8.21
C LEU A 107 10.79 -5.41 9.36
N PRO A 108 11.61 -5.05 10.36
CA PRO A 108 11.78 -5.88 11.55
C PRO A 108 10.46 -6.09 12.31
N ASP A 109 10.31 -7.25 12.93
CA ASP A 109 9.11 -7.62 13.69
C ASP A 109 8.80 -6.63 14.81
N GLU A 110 9.82 -6.08 15.46
CA GLU A 110 9.69 -5.06 16.50
C GLU A 110 9.04 -3.76 15.98
N VAL A 111 9.31 -3.36 14.72
CA VAL A 111 8.67 -2.20 14.08
C VAL A 111 7.22 -2.53 13.75
N MET A 112 6.97 -3.72 13.22
CA MET A 112 5.61 -4.16 12.88
C MET A 112 4.73 -4.34 14.12
N ALA A 113 5.28 -4.80 15.24
CA ALA A 113 4.58 -4.90 16.52
C ALA A 113 4.12 -3.52 17.03
N GLU A 114 5.00 -2.50 16.97
CA GLU A 114 4.67 -1.12 17.33
C GLU A 114 3.64 -0.48 16.36
N ALA A 115 3.71 -0.83 15.08
CA ALA A 115 2.79 -0.31 14.07
C ALA A 115 1.40 -0.94 14.11
N ALA A 116 1.25 -2.16 14.64
CA ALA A 116 0.05 -2.99 14.48
C ALA A 116 -1.24 -2.28 14.91
N ARG A 117 -1.26 -1.70 16.12
CA ARG A 117 -2.44 -1.03 16.66
C ARG A 117 -2.77 0.27 15.90
N PRO A 118 -1.85 1.23 15.72
CA PRO A 118 -2.14 2.45 14.96
C PRO A 118 -2.56 2.17 13.51
N LEU A 119 -1.98 1.15 12.89
CA LEU A 119 -2.29 0.77 11.51
C LEU A 119 -3.68 0.13 11.37
N ALA A 120 -4.17 -0.56 12.39
CA ALA A 120 -5.45 -1.26 12.33
C ALA A 120 -6.63 -0.32 12.01
N GLU A 121 -6.63 0.89 12.55
CA GLU A 121 -7.68 1.89 12.31
C GLU A 121 -7.67 2.37 10.85
N HIS A 122 -6.49 2.70 10.31
CA HIS A 122 -6.35 3.09 8.90
C HIS A 122 -6.68 1.94 7.95
N ASN A 123 -6.23 0.73 8.28
CA ASN A 123 -6.50 -0.46 7.49
C ASN A 123 -7.99 -0.79 7.41
N ALA A 124 -8.77 -0.60 8.48
CA ALA A 124 -10.21 -0.88 8.47
C ALA A 124 -10.93 -0.06 7.40
N GLN A 125 -10.64 1.24 7.31
CA GLN A 125 -11.21 2.11 6.29
C GLN A 125 -10.76 1.71 4.88
N PHE A 126 -9.47 1.52 4.69
CA PHE A 126 -8.90 1.16 3.38
C PHE A 126 -9.44 -0.17 2.85
N PHE A 127 -9.46 -1.21 3.69
CA PHE A 127 -9.99 -2.51 3.30
C PHE A 127 -11.50 -2.47 3.06
N GLY A 128 -12.26 -1.65 3.80
CA GLY A 128 -13.67 -1.42 3.51
C GLY A 128 -13.92 -0.84 2.12
N VAL A 129 -13.08 0.10 1.67
CA VAL A 129 -13.15 0.66 0.31
C VAL A 129 -12.75 -0.38 -0.75
N LEU A 130 -11.72 -1.20 -0.48
CA LEU A 130 -11.33 -2.29 -1.38
C LEU A 130 -12.42 -3.35 -1.51
N ASP A 131 -13.05 -3.76 -0.41
CA ASP A 131 -14.16 -4.73 -0.43
C ASP A 131 -15.33 -4.19 -1.26
N ALA A 132 -15.66 -2.91 -1.10
CA ALA A 132 -16.69 -2.27 -1.92
C ALA A 132 -16.31 -2.24 -3.41
N LEU A 133 -15.04 -1.99 -3.74
CA LEU A 133 -14.56 -2.07 -5.13
C LEU A 133 -14.70 -3.48 -5.69
N TYR A 134 -14.27 -4.51 -4.95
CA TYR A 134 -14.35 -5.90 -5.40
C TYR A 134 -15.80 -6.36 -5.59
N LEU A 135 -16.69 -5.93 -4.71
CA LEU A 135 -18.11 -6.17 -4.88
C LEU A 135 -18.70 -5.48 -6.12
N ARG A 136 -18.29 -4.23 -6.41
CA ARG A 136 -18.67 -3.51 -7.64
C ARG A 136 -18.18 -4.23 -8.89
N LEU A 137 -16.92 -4.70 -8.90
CA LEU A 137 -16.34 -5.47 -10.02
C LEU A 137 -17.09 -6.78 -10.26
N SER A 138 -17.44 -7.50 -9.17
CA SER A 138 -18.19 -8.74 -9.27
C SER A 138 -19.62 -8.51 -9.79
N ARG A 139 -20.32 -7.49 -9.30
CA ARG A 139 -21.67 -7.12 -9.78
C ARG A 139 -21.67 -6.66 -11.24
N ALA A 140 -20.61 -6.04 -11.70
CA ALA A 140 -20.43 -5.64 -13.10
C ALA A 140 -20.02 -6.82 -14.01
N GLY A 141 -19.85 -8.03 -13.48
CA GLY A 141 -19.42 -9.20 -14.25
C GLY A 141 -17.95 -9.16 -14.68
N LEU A 142 -17.17 -8.26 -14.13
CA LEU A 142 -15.74 -8.08 -14.48
C LEU A 142 -14.83 -9.06 -13.74
N MET A 143 -15.30 -9.66 -12.66
CA MET A 143 -14.60 -10.74 -11.96
C MET A 143 -15.60 -11.69 -11.28
N ALA A 144 -15.17 -12.94 -10.98
CA ALA A 144 -15.91 -13.84 -10.11
C ALA A 144 -15.92 -13.33 -8.66
N ALA A 145 -16.80 -13.88 -7.81
CA ALA A 145 -16.70 -13.70 -6.37
C ALA A 145 -15.44 -14.43 -5.87
N LEU A 146 -14.49 -13.68 -5.32
CA LEU A 146 -13.19 -14.17 -4.85
C LEU A 146 -12.95 -13.74 -3.41
N ASP A 147 -12.12 -14.50 -2.70
CA ASP A 147 -11.55 -14.02 -1.43
C ASP A 147 -10.77 -12.73 -1.63
N ARG A 148 -10.78 -11.85 -0.61
CA ARG A 148 -10.09 -10.56 -0.66
C ARG A 148 -8.63 -10.69 -1.07
N SER A 149 -7.90 -11.65 -0.51
CA SER A 149 -6.48 -11.87 -0.79
C SER A 149 -6.24 -12.20 -2.26
N VAL A 150 -7.09 -13.03 -2.87
CA VAL A 150 -7.02 -13.40 -4.29
C VAL A 150 -7.39 -12.20 -5.16
N ALA A 151 -8.49 -11.51 -4.85
CA ALA A 151 -8.89 -10.30 -5.57
C ALA A 151 -7.78 -9.23 -5.53
N GLN A 152 -7.19 -9.00 -4.37
CA GLN A 152 -6.07 -8.06 -4.22
C GLN A 152 -4.85 -8.48 -5.04
N ALA A 153 -4.47 -9.76 -5.00
CA ALA A 153 -3.34 -10.26 -5.77
C ALA A 153 -3.53 -10.07 -7.29
N LEU A 154 -4.73 -10.29 -7.81
CA LEU A 154 -5.03 -10.10 -9.23
C LEU A 154 -5.17 -8.62 -9.61
N CYS A 155 -5.76 -7.79 -8.75
CA CYS A 155 -5.99 -6.37 -9.05
C CYS A 155 -4.71 -5.54 -8.99
N ILE A 156 -3.91 -5.69 -7.94
CA ILE A 156 -2.78 -4.80 -7.68
C ILE A 156 -1.43 -5.53 -7.63
N GLY A 157 -1.41 -6.85 -7.50
CA GLY A 157 -0.18 -7.64 -7.33
C GLY A 157 0.90 -7.35 -8.37
N PRO A 158 0.61 -7.37 -9.69
CA PRO A 158 1.60 -7.06 -10.71
C PRO A 158 2.17 -5.64 -10.61
N ALA A 159 1.31 -4.67 -10.28
CA ALA A 159 1.72 -3.27 -10.11
C ALA A 159 2.57 -3.09 -8.84
N GLN A 160 2.18 -3.74 -7.74
CA GLN A 160 2.93 -3.76 -6.49
C GLN A 160 4.31 -4.40 -6.66
N GLU A 161 4.40 -5.55 -7.32
CA GLU A 161 5.68 -6.23 -7.57
C GLU A 161 6.57 -5.40 -8.47
N TYR A 162 6.03 -4.81 -9.54
CA TYR A 162 6.81 -3.92 -10.39
C TYR A 162 7.34 -2.72 -9.61
N GLY A 163 6.49 -2.05 -8.82
CA GLY A 163 6.87 -0.94 -7.96
C GLY A 163 8.00 -1.31 -6.98
N ARG A 164 7.91 -2.50 -6.38
CA ARG A 164 8.94 -3.04 -5.48
C ARG A 164 10.29 -3.22 -6.19
N GLN A 165 10.29 -3.76 -7.41
CA GLN A 165 11.51 -3.91 -8.22
C GLN A 165 12.09 -2.56 -8.63
N TRP A 166 11.24 -1.63 -9.06
CA TRP A 166 11.68 -0.31 -9.47
C TRP A 166 12.27 0.50 -8.32
N THR A 167 11.67 0.47 -7.13
CA THR A 167 12.19 1.17 -5.95
C THR A 167 13.57 0.65 -5.53
N ARG A 168 13.87 -0.63 -5.80
CA ARG A 168 15.17 -1.28 -5.55
C ARG A 168 16.18 -1.08 -6.67
N GLY A 169 15.81 -0.45 -7.77
CA GLY A 169 16.70 -0.26 -8.92
C GLY A 169 16.85 -1.50 -9.82
N LEU A 170 16.00 -2.52 -9.65
CA LEU A 170 16.00 -3.74 -10.47
C LEU A 170 15.21 -3.56 -11.76
N ALA A 171 14.38 -2.53 -11.84
CA ALA A 171 13.64 -2.13 -13.03
C ALA A 171 13.91 -0.66 -13.34
N SER A 172 14.03 -0.31 -14.64
CA SER A 172 14.45 1.02 -15.10
C SER A 172 13.31 1.91 -15.59
N ILE A 173 12.21 1.31 -16.05
CA ILE A 173 11.09 2.09 -16.62
C ILE A 173 10.30 2.74 -15.47
N PRO A 174 10.05 4.06 -15.50
CA PRO A 174 9.21 4.70 -14.49
C PRO A 174 7.82 4.04 -14.39
N PRO A 175 7.29 3.79 -13.17
CA PRO A 175 6.02 3.07 -12.96
C PRO A 175 4.84 3.66 -13.74
N ARG A 176 4.70 4.97 -13.82
CA ARG A 176 3.62 5.63 -14.57
C ARG A 176 3.60 5.26 -16.05
N LYS A 177 4.75 4.98 -16.67
CA LYS A 177 4.81 4.56 -18.07
C LYS A 177 4.19 3.19 -18.32
N LEU A 178 4.06 2.35 -17.30
CA LEU A 178 3.47 1.01 -17.40
C LEU A 178 2.00 0.96 -16.95
N THR A 179 1.40 2.08 -16.56
CA THR A 179 0.04 2.14 -16.02
C THR A 179 -0.96 1.43 -16.94
N ARG A 180 -0.99 1.74 -18.23
CA ARG A 180 -1.93 1.13 -19.18
C ARG A 180 -1.74 -0.38 -19.33
N ALA A 181 -0.49 -0.84 -19.37
CA ALA A 181 -0.18 -2.27 -19.48
C ALA A 181 -0.61 -3.04 -18.24
N LEU A 182 -0.33 -2.51 -17.04
CA LEU A 182 -0.69 -3.14 -15.78
C LEU A 182 -2.20 -3.11 -15.52
N GLN A 183 -2.90 -2.05 -15.93
CA GLN A 183 -4.36 -2.00 -15.94
C GLN A 183 -4.98 -3.07 -16.85
N ALA A 184 -4.45 -3.23 -18.07
CA ALA A 184 -4.91 -4.25 -19.00
C ALA A 184 -4.66 -5.68 -18.47
N ALA A 185 -3.50 -5.92 -17.87
CA ALA A 185 -3.15 -7.21 -17.26
C ALA A 185 -4.08 -7.56 -16.10
N ALA A 186 -4.37 -6.62 -15.20
CA ALA A 186 -5.28 -6.82 -14.08
C ALA A 186 -6.70 -7.16 -14.58
N LEU A 187 -7.24 -6.40 -15.53
CA LEU A 187 -8.57 -6.67 -16.09
C LEU A 187 -8.64 -8.02 -16.81
N ALA A 188 -7.63 -8.40 -17.58
CA ALA A 188 -7.56 -9.72 -18.22
C ALA A 188 -7.51 -10.86 -17.20
N ALA A 189 -6.72 -10.71 -16.14
CA ALA A 189 -6.65 -11.68 -15.06
C ALA A 189 -8.01 -11.85 -14.36
N LEU A 190 -8.72 -10.75 -14.07
CA LEU A 190 -10.04 -10.79 -13.45
C LEU A 190 -11.09 -11.42 -14.37
N ALA A 191 -11.12 -11.07 -15.66
CA ALA A 191 -12.05 -11.65 -16.64
C ALA A 191 -11.89 -13.17 -16.76
N SER A 192 -10.67 -13.71 -16.65
CA SER A 192 -10.42 -15.16 -16.69
C SER A 192 -11.09 -15.92 -15.54
N THR A 193 -11.28 -15.28 -14.38
CA THR A 193 -11.95 -15.88 -13.23
C THR A 193 -13.44 -16.10 -13.47
N SER A 194 -14.11 -15.16 -14.14
CA SER A 194 -15.55 -15.26 -14.50
C SER A 194 -15.81 -16.39 -15.50
N SER A 195 -14.92 -16.55 -16.49
CA SER A 195 -15.03 -17.60 -17.52
C SER A 195 -14.83 -19.00 -16.94
N SER A 196 -13.95 -19.18 -15.97
CA SER A 196 -13.69 -20.45 -15.28
C SER A 196 -14.90 -20.90 -14.47
N THR A 197 -15.52 -20.00 -13.71
CA THR A 197 -16.69 -20.30 -12.87
C THR A 197 -17.91 -20.68 -13.71
N ALA A 198 -18.12 -20.02 -14.85
CA ALA A 198 -19.19 -20.37 -15.78
C ALA A 198 -19.02 -21.79 -16.39
N ARG A 199 -17.78 -22.19 -16.69
CA ARG A 199 -17.45 -23.51 -17.23
C ARG A 199 -17.68 -24.62 -16.19
N THR A 200 -17.28 -24.40 -14.95
CA THR A 200 -17.49 -25.36 -13.85
C THR A 200 -18.98 -25.59 -13.60
N ARG A 201 -19.79 -24.53 -13.50
CA ARG A 201 -21.25 -24.64 -13.31
C ARG A 201 -21.95 -25.36 -14.46
N ARG A 202 -21.49 -25.22 -15.69
CA ARG A 202 -22.06 -25.92 -16.85
C ARG A 202 -21.71 -27.41 -16.84
N ASN A 203 -20.54 -27.78 -16.37
CA ASN A 203 -20.11 -29.19 -16.28
C ASN A 203 -20.86 -29.93 -15.17
N THR A 204 -21.05 -29.30 -13.99
CA THR A 204 -21.80 -29.88 -12.87
C THR A 204 -23.26 -30.15 -13.25
N ARG A 205 -23.93 -29.22 -13.96
CA ARG A 205 -25.31 -29.41 -14.43
C ARG A 205 -25.47 -30.48 -15.52
N ARG A 206 -24.39 -30.86 -16.22
CA ARG A 206 -24.40 -31.93 -17.22
C ARG A 206 -24.27 -33.28 -16.55
N THR A 207 -23.43 -33.41 -15.50
CA THR A 207 -23.29 -34.65 -14.72
C THR A 207 -24.49 -34.96 -13.81
N GLU A 208 -25.34 -34.02 -13.51
CA GLU A 208 -26.59 -34.23 -12.75
C GLU A 208 -27.79 -34.61 -13.64
N ARG A 209 -27.62 -34.66 -14.97
CA ARG A 209 -28.67 -34.99 -15.94
C ARG A 209 -28.44 -36.34 -16.66
N ASP A 210 -27.29 -36.93 -16.51
CA ASP A 210 -26.94 -38.26 -16.97
C ASP A 210 -27.04 -39.28 -15.80
#